data_becee13cc3d2596fc87f98d29ab2c00c
#
_entry.id   becee13cc3d2596fc87f98d29ab2c00c
#
_cell.length_a   1.000
_cell.length_b   1.000
_cell.length_c   1.000
_cell.angle_alpha   90.00
_cell.angle_beta   90.00
_cell.angle_gamma   90.00
#
_symmetry.space_group_name_H-M   'P 1'
#
loop_
_entity.id
_entity.type
_entity.pdbx_description
1 polymer ?
#
loop_
_entity_poly.entity_id
_entity_poly.type
_entity_poly.pdbx_seq_one_letter_code
_entity_poly.pdbx_strand_id
1 'polypeptide(L)'
;MNKTQALEALNHDRARNSFLISTIEKLQDPEIHAADGSFAVYEPHDSTYLFSLADGGALAQLEPMLRHEYRSFYVNDLRFAPQAEQLYSGAQIQPYLQYYIESSEFVFDENELNGGVQIVKLDRSWTDYILSVYSQSEFSRRDYINECIDTLPCFGALWEGERVGFILVHTNGELGPIAVDERMRGRGIARTLNQYMFREYTRLASIGCLFVLIDNEKSHRLCSASGIKPMGEIMWVNI
;
A
#
# COMPACT_ATOMS: atom_id res chain seq x y z
N MET A 1 4.44 4.06 23.27
CA MET A 1 5.82 4.19 22.70
C MET A 1 5.87 5.43 21.85
N ASN A 2 7.01 6.13 21.75
CA ASN A 2 7.11 7.29 20.86
C ASN A 2 7.54 6.88 19.43
N LYS A 3 7.32 7.79 18.46
CA LYS A 3 7.59 7.58 17.03
C LYS A 3 9.03 7.10 16.74
N THR A 4 10.03 7.74 17.34
CA THR A 4 11.46 7.41 17.11
C THR A 4 11.81 6.01 17.59
N GLN A 5 11.38 5.65 18.79
CA GLN A 5 11.61 4.31 19.36
C GLN A 5 10.93 3.21 18.54
N ALA A 6 9.73 3.47 18.05
CA ALA A 6 9.00 2.52 17.20
C ALA A 6 9.71 2.30 15.86
N LEU A 7 10.13 3.38 15.19
CA LEU A 7 10.87 3.28 13.94
C LEU A 7 12.22 2.58 14.12
N GLU A 8 12.94 2.84 15.21
CA GLU A 8 14.18 2.13 15.50
C GLU A 8 13.95 0.62 15.63
N ALA A 9 12.93 0.21 16.39
CA ALA A 9 12.60 -1.20 16.56
C ALA A 9 12.11 -1.87 15.27
N LEU A 10 11.20 -1.24 14.53
CA LEU A 10 10.65 -1.78 13.28
C LEU A 10 11.71 -1.86 12.15
N ASN A 11 12.73 -1.00 12.18
CA ASN A 11 13.82 -1.00 11.22
C ASN A 11 14.74 -2.22 11.32
N HIS A 12 14.67 -3.06 12.36
CA HIS A 12 15.40 -4.33 12.42
C HIS A 12 14.93 -5.33 11.34
N ASP A 13 13.68 -5.25 10.91
CA ASP A 13 13.14 -5.99 9.76
C ASP A 13 12.29 -5.07 8.89
N ARG A 14 12.96 -4.20 8.12
CA ARG A 14 12.32 -3.16 7.32
C ARG A 14 11.35 -3.70 6.29
N ALA A 15 11.71 -4.79 5.63
CA ALA A 15 10.88 -5.41 4.60
C ALA A 15 9.53 -5.84 5.20
N ARG A 16 9.56 -6.61 6.29
CA ARG A 16 8.38 -7.11 6.99
C ARG A 16 7.52 -5.97 7.56
N ASN A 17 8.16 -4.92 8.04
CA ASN A 17 7.51 -3.79 8.69
C ASN A 17 7.28 -2.59 7.76
N SER A 18 7.47 -2.76 6.45
CA SER A 18 7.45 -1.64 5.49
C SER A 18 6.16 -0.83 5.54
N PHE A 19 5.00 -1.47 5.73
CA PHE A 19 3.74 -0.76 5.84
C PHE A 19 3.64 0.07 7.14
N LEU A 20 3.98 -0.50 8.29
CA LEU A 20 3.99 0.24 9.55
C LEU A 20 5.00 1.39 9.52
N ILE A 21 6.21 1.16 9.00
CA ILE A 21 7.25 2.18 8.88
C ILE A 21 6.74 3.35 8.02
N SER A 22 6.25 3.07 6.81
CA SER A 22 5.77 4.10 5.89
C SER A 22 4.58 4.87 6.47
N THR A 23 3.69 4.21 7.21
CA THR A 23 2.55 4.85 7.89
C THR A 23 3.03 5.74 9.03
N ILE A 24 3.90 5.24 9.91
CA ILE A 24 4.45 6.01 11.05
C ILE A 24 5.21 7.25 10.55
N GLU A 25 5.99 7.13 9.47
CA GLU A 25 6.75 8.25 8.91
C GLU A 25 5.85 9.43 8.48
N LYS A 26 4.70 9.12 7.92
CA LYS A 26 3.73 10.12 7.42
C LYS A 26 2.86 10.74 8.52
N LEU A 27 2.56 10.01 9.59
CA LEU A 27 1.76 10.52 10.70
C LEU A 27 2.57 11.50 11.56
N GLN A 28 1.97 12.64 11.92
CA GLN A 28 2.61 13.62 12.78
C GLN A 28 2.75 13.10 14.22
N ASP A 29 1.68 12.52 14.76
CA ASP A 29 1.59 11.97 16.12
C ASP A 29 0.95 10.58 16.06
N PRO A 30 1.70 9.53 15.69
CA PRO A 30 1.15 8.19 15.54
C PRO A 30 0.82 7.56 16.89
N GLU A 31 -0.38 6.99 17.02
CA GLU A 31 -0.73 6.12 18.14
C GLU A 31 -0.09 4.75 17.93
N ILE A 32 0.83 4.37 18.85
CA ILE A 32 1.61 3.15 18.76
C ILE A 32 1.53 2.39 20.09
N HIS A 33 1.06 1.15 20.03
CA HIS A 33 1.09 0.19 21.12
C HIS A 33 2.17 -0.86 20.85
N ALA A 34 2.80 -1.38 21.90
CA ALA A 34 3.83 -2.40 21.78
C ALA A 34 3.77 -3.36 22.97
N ALA A 35 3.92 -4.65 22.69
CA ALA A 35 4.02 -5.73 23.68
C ALA A 35 4.92 -6.85 23.11
N ASP A 36 5.94 -7.27 23.88
CA ASP A 36 6.81 -8.42 23.57
C ASP A 36 7.37 -8.45 22.14
N GLY A 37 7.83 -7.28 21.66
CA GLY A 37 8.39 -7.13 20.32
C GLY A 37 7.35 -7.03 19.18
N SER A 38 6.08 -7.07 19.52
CA SER A 38 4.96 -6.86 18.59
C SER A 38 4.43 -5.43 18.70
N PHE A 39 3.85 -4.91 17.61
CA PHE A 39 3.38 -3.53 17.49
C PHE A 39 1.96 -3.49 16.93
N ALA A 40 1.19 -2.49 17.38
CA ALA A 40 -0.04 -2.05 16.73
C ALA A 40 0.04 -0.54 16.49
N VAL A 41 -0.25 -0.11 15.27
CA VAL A 41 -0.28 1.29 14.85
C VAL A 41 -1.69 1.61 14.37
N TYR A 42 -2.29 2.66 14.91
CA TYR A 42 -3.58 3.15 14.41
C TYR A 42 -3.39 4.02 13.17
N GLU A 43 -4.09 3.68 12.11
CA GLU A 43 -4.17 4.44 10.87
C GLU A 43 -5.53 5.17 10.83
N PRO A 44 -5.56 6.51 10.97
CA PRO A 44 -6.80 7.25 11.20
C PRO A 44 -7.67 7.46 9.96
N HIS A 45 -7.11 7.46 8.73
CA HIS A 45 -7.87 7.72 7.51
C HIS A 45 -8.86 6.57 7.21
N ASP A 46 -8.40 5.33 7.38
CA ASP A 46 -9.21 4.14 7.16
C ASP A 46 -9.80 3.57 8.46
N SER A 47 -9.50 4.22 9.61
CA SER A 47 -9.90 3.75 10.95
C SER A 47 -9.53 2.28 11.17
N THR A 48 -8.27 1.94 10.91
CA THR A 48 -7.76 0.57 10.95
C THR A 48 -6.54 0.44 11.83
N TYR A 49 -6.25 -0.76 12.32
CA TYR A 49 -5.01 -1.07 13.00
C TYR A 49 -4.07 -1.88 12.12
N LEU A 50 -2.79 -1.53 12.18
CA LEU A 50 -1.72 -2.24 11.51
C LEU A 50 -0.89 -2.98 12.53
N PHE A 51 -0.91 -4.32 12.48
CA PHE A 51 -0.16 -5.16 13.40
C PHE A 51 1.12 -5.68 12.76
N SER A 52 2.24 -5.53 13.48
CA SER A 52 3.46 -6.27 13.26
C SER A 52 3.68 -7.21 14.44
N LEU A 53 3.51 -8.50 14.22
CA LEU A 53 3.68 -9.52 15.26
C LEU A 53 5.06 -10.13 15.16
N ALA A 54 5.78 -10.20 16.30
CA ALA A 54 7.01 -10.94 16.43
C ALA A 54 6.75 -12.45 16.36
N ASP A 55 7.79 -13.25 16.08
CA ASP A 55 7.69 -14.70 16.19
C ASP A 55 7.31 -15.10 17.61
N GLY A 56 6.21 -15.85 17.74
CA GLY A 56 5.60 -16.17 19.04
C GLY A 56 4.73 -15.06 19.65
N GLY A 57 4.58 -13.91 18.97
CA GLY A 57 3.67 -12.83 19.37
C GLY A 57 2.21 -13.24 19.31
N ALA A 58 1.34 -12.50 20.01
CA ALA A 58 -0.08 -12.77 20.03
C ALA A 58 -0.92 -11.50 19.86
N LEU A 59 -1.88 -11.53 18.94
CA LEU A 59 -2.88 -10.47 18.78
C LEU A 59 -3.59 -10.15 20.08
N ALA A 60 -3.91 -11.18 20.88
CA ALA A 60 -4.57 -11.04 22.18
C ALA A 60 -3.80 -10.20 23.21
N GLN A 61 -2.49 -10.01 23.03
CA GLN A 61 -1.69 -9.14 23.90
C GLN A 61 -1.84 -7.66 23.55
N LEU A 62 -2.05 -7.34 22.29
CA LEU A 62 -2.20 -5.97 21.79
C LEU A 62 -3.65 -5.50 21.83
N GLU A 63 -4.60 -6.40 21.55
CA GLU A 63 -6.02 -6.08 21.46
C GLU A 63 -6.56 -5.27 22.65
N PRO A 64 -6.29 -5.60 23.93
CA PRO A 64 -6.76 -4.82 25.08
C PRO A 64 -6.16 -3.40 25.18
N MET A 65 -5.14 -3.09 24.42
CA MET A 65 -4.46 -1.79 24.40
C MET A 65 -5.10 -0.81 23.39
N LEU A 66 -5.91 -1.32 22.46
CA LEU A 66 -6.49 -0.55 21.37
C LEU A 66 -7.57 0.42 21.91
N ARG A 67 -7.64 1.62 21.36
CA ARG A 67 -8.49 2.71 21.88
C ARG A 67 -9.59 3.14 20.93
N HIS A 68 -9.46 2.80 19.64
CA HIS A 68 -10.40 3.18 18.61
C HIS A 68 -11.23 2.00 18.14
N GLU A 69 -12.47 2.26 17.75
CA GLU A 69 -13.27 1.29 17.02
C GLU A 69 -12.67 1.07 15.62
N TYR A 70 -12.64 -0.16 15.17
CA TYR A 70 -12.16 -0.55 13.85
C TYR A 70 -12.98 -1.72 13.31
N ARG A 71 -13.02 -1.83 12.00
CA ARG A 71 -13.74 -2.91 11.31
C ARG A 71 -12.83 -3.79 10.48
N SER A 72 -11.61 -3.35 10.30
CA SER A 72 -10.57 -4.08 9.57
C SER A 72 -9.22 -3.85 10.22
N PHE A 73 -8.31 -4.77 10.01
CA PHE A 73 -6.93 -4.63 10.42
C PHE A 73 -5.99 -5.42 9.51
N TYR A 74 -4.76 -4.94 9.44
CA TYR A 74 -3.66 -5.59 8.75
C TYR A 74 -2.81 -6.39 9.73
N VAL A 75 -2.29 -7.55 9.30
CA VAL A 75 -1.27 -8.31 10.04
C VAL A 75 -0.15 -8.69 9.08
N ASN A 76 1.07 -8.41 9.50
CA ASN A 76 2.30 -8.58 8.72
C ASN A 76 2.71 -10.03 8.38
N ASP A 77 1.89 -11.00 8.74
CA ASP A 77 2.19 -12.41 8.49
C ASP A 77 0.92 -13.26 8.53
N LEU A 78 0.65 -13.99 7.45
CA LEU A 78 -0.52 -14.87 7.32
C LEU A 78 -0.53 -16.03 8.33
N ARG A 79 0.63 -16.40 8.90
CA ARG A 79 0.72 -17.45 9.94
C ARG A 79 -0.11 -17.15 11.19
N PHE A 80 -0.48 -15.88 11.40
CA PHE A 80 -1.33 -15.46 12.52
C PHE A 80 -2.84 -15.54 12.24
N ALA A 81 -3.26 -16.04 11.07
CA ALA A 81 -4.68 -16.19 10.73
C ALA A 81 -5.49 -16.98 11.77
N PRO A 82 -5.00 -18.10 12.34
CA PRO A 82 -5.74 -18.81 13.38
C PRO A 82 -6.00 -17.98 14.64
N GLN A 83 -5.11 -17.06 14.99
CA GLN A 83 -5.32 -16.16 16.13
C GLN A 83 -6.41 -15.12 15.84
N ALA A 84 -6.45 -14.58 14.61
CA ALA A 84 -7.50 -13.66 14.19
C ALA A 84 -8.88 -14.33 14.20
N GLU A 85 -8.99 -15.55 13.67
CA GLU A 85 -10.23 -16.34 13.70
C GLU A 85 -10.72 -16.65 15.12
N GLN A 86 -9.78 -16.92 16.04
CA GLN A 86 -10.11 -17.19 17.44
C GLN A 86 -10.62 -15.95 18.18
N LEU A 87 -10.03 -14.78 17.90
CA LEU A 87 -10.41 -13.52 18.57
C LEU A 87 -11.69 -12.91 17.98
N TYR A 88 -11.87 -13.02 16.67
CA TYR A 88 -12.97 -12.38 15.95
C TYR A 88 -13.79 -13.43 15.19
N SER A 89 -14.79 -14.00 15.89
CA SER A 89 -15.67 -15.01 15.29
C SER A 89 -16.39 -14.47 14.06
N GLY A 90 -16.20 -15.13 12.93
CA GLY A 90 -16.79 -14.71 11.64
C GLY A 90 -15.95 -13.72 10.85
N ALA A 91 -14.75 -13.37 11.30
CA ALA A 91 -13.82 -12.53 10.57
C ALA A 91 -13.52 -13.11 9.18
N GLN A 92 -13.47 -12.21 8.19
CA GLN A 92 -13.08 -12.54 6.82
C GLN A 92 -11.60 -12.22 6.63
N ILE A 93 -10.80 -13.26 6.41
CA ILE A 93 -9.36 -13.13 6.18
C ILE A 93 -9.07 -13.13 4.69
N GLN A 94 -8.46 -12.05 4.22
CA GLN A 94 -8.02 -11.91 2.83
C GLN A 94 -6.50 -11.94 2.78
N PRO A 95 -5.89 -13.00 2.21
CA PRO A 95 -4.44 -13.09 2.07
C PRO A 95 -3.93 -12.31 0.86
N TYR A 96 -2.75 -11.68 1.03
CA TYR A 96 -2.01 -10.99 -0.02
C TYR A 96 -0.54 -11.34 0.05
N LEU A 97 0.17 -11.16 -1.06
CA LEU A 97 1.62 -11.06 -1.06
C LEU A 97 2.01 -9.57 -0.93
N GLN A 98 2.75 -9.25 0.11
CA GLN A 98 3.30 -7.91 0.29
C GLN A 98 4.57 -7.75 -0.52
N TYR A 99 4.69 -6.60 -1.15
CA TYR A 99 5.89 -6.12 -1.82
C TYR A 99 6.36 -4.83 -1.19
N TYR A 100 7.66 -4.52 -1.31
CA TYR A 100 8.23 -3.28 -0.81
C TYR A 100 9.29 -2.72 -1.76
N ILE A 101 9.54 -1.42 -1.61
CA ILE A 101 10.61 -0.71 -2.30
C ILE A 101 11.29 0.24 -1.33
N GLU A 102 12.62 0.11 -1.20
CA GLU A 102 13.43 1.05 -0.42
C GLU A 102 13.67 2.33 -1.21
N SER A 103 13.35 3.49 -0.62
CA SER A 103 13.54 4.77 -1.29
C SER A 103 15.01 5.05 -1.61
N SER A 104 15.94 4.56 -0.78
CA SER A 104 17.39 4.68 -1.00
C SER A 104 17.94 3.83 -2.14
N GLU A 105 17.20 2.81 -2.58
CA GLU A 105 17.60 1.90 -3.66
C GLU A 105 16.92 2.27 -4.98
N PHE A 106 15.90 3.11 -4.95
CA PHE A 106 15.19 3.50 -6.17
C PHE A 106 16.05 4.43 -7.04
N VAL A 107 16.20 4.07 -8.29
CA VAL A 107 16.84 4.90 -9.31
C VAL A 107 15.83 5.13 -10.42
N PHE A 108 15.53 6.40 -10.70
CA PHE A 108 14.70 6.75 -11.85
C PHE A 108 15.49 6.49 -13.13
N ASP A 109 15.03 5.54 -13.93
CA ASP A 109 15.67 5.15 -15.19
C ASP A 109 14.84 5.59 -16.39
N GLU A 110 15.33 6.61 -17.11
CA GLU A 110 14.67 7.12 -18.31
C GLU A 110 14.58 6.08 -19.44
N ASN A 111 15.49 5.08 -19.46
CA ASN A 111 15.44 4.02 -20.48
C ASN A 111 14.27 3.03 -20.25
N GLU A 112 13.70 3.02 -19.06
CA GLU A 112 12.52 2.23 -18.73
C GLU A 112 11.20 2.90 -19.15
N LEU A 113 11.26 4.15 -19.62
CA LEU A 113 10.07 4.91 -19.98
C LEU A 113 9.60 4.55 -21.39
N ASN A 114 8.28 4.46 -21.55
CA ASN A 114 7.70 4.42 -22.89
C ASN A 114 7.63 5.83 -23.48
N GLY A 115 8.45 6.14 -24.47
CA GLY A 115 8.52 7.46 -25.10
C GLY A 115 7.25 7.90 -25.87
N GLY A 116 6.30 7.00 -26.11
CA GLY A 116 4.99 7.33 -26.71
C GLY A 116 3.93 7.74 -25.69
N VAL A 117 4.23 7.68 -24.38
CA VAL A 117 3.32 8.01 -23.30
C VAL A 117 3.69 9.33 -22.66
N GLN A 118 2.71 10.23 -22.55
CA GLN A 118 2.84 11.43 -21.72
C GLN A 118 2.30 11.11 -20.32
N ILE A 119 3.14 11.29 -19.29
CA ILE A 119 2.71 11.17 -17.89
C ILE A 119 2.33 12.55 -17.35
N VAL A 120 1.15 12.62 -16.72
CA VAL A 120 0.61 13.84 -16.11
C VAL A 120 0.29 13.59 -14.64
N LYS A 121 0.44 14.60 -13.78
CA LYS A 121 -0.10 14.55 -12.43
C LYS A 121 -1.62 14.55 -12.54
N LEU A 122 -2.29 13.69 -11.76
CA LEU A 122 -3.75 13.65 -11.75
C LEU A 122 -4.34 14.91 -11.12
N ASP A 123 -5.49 15.30 -11.65
CA ASP A 123 -6.44 16.22 -11.05
C ASP A 123 -7.83 15.57 -11.00
N ARG A 124 -8.79 16.22 -10.37
CA ARG A 124 -10.14 15.67 -10.19
C ARG A 124 -10.90 15.40 -11.50
N SER A 125 -10.46 15.92 -12.65
CA SER A 125 -11.05 15.58 -13.95
C SER A 125 -10.85 14.11 -14.35
N TRP A 126 -9.88 13.41 -13.70
CA TRP A 126 -9.60 12.01 -13.93
C TRP A 126 -10.53 11.05 -13.16
N THR A 127 -11.29 11.55 -12.19
CA THR A 127 -12.08 10.71 -11.28
C THR A 127 -13.07 9.84 -12.04
N ASP A 128 -13.77 10.38 -13.04
CA ASP A 128 -14.73 9.59 -13.84
C ASP A 128 -14.04 8.49 -14.66
N TYR A 129 -12.88 8.79 -15.23
CA TYR A 129 -12.07 7.80 -15.93
C TYR A 129 -11.62 6.68 -14.99
N ILE A 130 -11.09 7.02 -13.81
CA ILE A 130 -10.66 6.05 -12.81
C ILE A 130 -11.82 5.14 -12.41
N LEU A 131 -12.99 5.71 -12.08
CA LEU A 131 -14.19 4.94 -11.72
C LEU A 131 -14.67 4.03 -12.85
N SER A 132 -14.48 4.41 -14.12
CA SER A 132 -14.87 3.60 -15.27
C SER A 132 -13.95 2.40 -15.52
N VAL A 133 -12.67 2.52 -15.16
CA VAL A 133 -11.64 1.51 -15.43
C VAL A 133 -11.41 0.59 -14.24
N TYR A 134 -11.59 1.11 -13.02
CA TYR A 134 -11.32 0.41 -11.78
C TYR A 134 -12.61 0.20 -10.98
N SER A 135 -13.09 -1.04 -10.98
CA SER A 135 -14.40 -1.43 -10.42
C SER A 135 -14.35 -2.14 -9.07
N GLN A 136 -13.18 -2.18 -8.40
CA GLN A 136 -13.09 -2.77 -7.06
C GLN A 136 -13.79 -1.88 -6.04
N SER A 137 -14.77 -2.44 -5.34
CA SER A 137 -15.79 -1.73 -4.57
C SER A 137 -15.27 -0.83 -3.45
N GLU A 138 -14.12 -1.14 -2.86
CA GLU A 138 -13.53 -0.39 -1.74
C GLU A 138 -13.00 0.97 -2.17
N PHE A 139 -12.50 1.07 -3.41
CA PHE A 139 -11.88 2.27 -3.97
C PHE A 139 -12.77 3.00 -4.99
N SER A 140 -14.03 2.56 -5.16
CA SER A 140 -14.95 3.13 -6.13
C SER A 140 -15.77 4.32 -5.60
N ARG A 141 -15.32 4.93 -4.48
CA ARG A 141 -15.94 6.14 -3.96
C ARG A 141 -15.24 7.39 -4.52
N ARG A 142 -16.01 8.24 -5.16
CA ARG A 142 -15.52 9.49 -5.76
C ARG A 142 -14.72 10.35 -4.77
N ASP A 143 -15.24 10.52 -3.56
CA ASP A 143 -14.61 11.35 -2.54
C ASP A 143 -13.25 10.81 -2.13
N TYR A 144 -13.13 9.48 -1.99
CA TYR A 144 -11.87 8.82 -1.68
C TYR A 144 -10.82 9.01 -2.80
N ILE A 145 -11.21 8.80 -4.07
CA ILE A 145 -10.31 9.02 -5.21
C ILE A 145 -9.84 10.48 -5.26
N ASN A 146 -10.76 11.43 -5.04
CA ASN A 146 -10.43 12.85 -5.01
C ASN A 146 -9.44 13.17 -3.88
N GLU A 147 -9.61 12.59 -2.70
CA GLU A 147 -8.70 12.76 -1.58
C GLU A 147 -7.30 12.25 -1.91
N CYS A 148 -7.16 11.04 -2.49
CA CYS A 148 -5.87 10.51 -2.96
C CYS A 148 -5.21 11.47 -3.97
N ILE A 149 -5.96 11.95 -4.96
CA ILE A 149 -5.46 12.86 -6.00
C ILE A 149 -4.97 14.19 -5.42
N ASP A 150 -5.70 14.74 -4.45
CA ASP A 150 -5.40 16.06 -3.87
C ASP A 150 -4.19 16.03 -2.93
N THR A 151 -3.96 14.90 -2.26
CA THR A 151 -3.01 14.81 -1.14
C THR A 151 -1.74 14.01 -1.44
N LEU A 152 -1.78 13.12 -2.45
CA LEU A 152 -0.73 12.15 -2.71
C LEU A 152 -0.22 12.20 -4.17
N PRO A 153 0.97 11.66 -4.46
CA PRO A 153 1.50 11.59 -5.82
C PRO A 153 0.73 10.56 -6.66
N CYS A 154 -0.22 11.03 -7.45
CA CYS A 154 -1.04 10.24 -8.33
C CYS A 154 -0.80 10.67 -9.79
N PHE A 155 -0.68 9.69 -10.71
CA PHE A 155 -0.31 9.97 -12.10
C PHE A 155 -1.24 9.29 -13.09
N GLY A 156 -1.46 9.98 -14.22
CA GLY A 156 -2.17 9.48 -15.39
C GLY A 156 -1.25 9.34 -16.59
N ALA A 157 -1.61 8.40 -17.46
CA ALA A 157 -0.95 8.17 -18.73
C ALA A 157 -1.85 8.60 -19.88
N LEU A 158 -1.31 9.43 -20.78
CA LEU A 158 -1.94 9.85 -22.03
C LEU A 158 -1.19 9.22 -23.21
N TRP A 159 -1.94 8.69 -24.17
CA TRP A 159 -1.44 8.24 -25.46
C TRP A 159 -2.18 9.01 -26.55
N GLU A 160 -1.46 9.78 -27.38
CA GLU A 160 -2.06 10.64 -28.41
C GLU A 160 -3.17 11.56 -27.87
N GLY A 161 -3.00 12.02 -26.61
CA GLY A 161 -3.98 12.87 -25.91
C GLY A 161 -5.13 12.13 -25.21
N GLU A 162 -5.28 10.83 -25.43
CA GLU A 162 -6.32 10.00 -24.81
C GLU A 162 -5.83 9.40 -23.48
N ARG A 163 -6.73 9.33 -22.49
CA ARG A 163 -6.44 8.68 -21.19
C ARG A 163 -6.36 7.18 -21.41
N VAL A 164 -5.22 6.57 -20.98
CA VAL A 164 -4.97 5.13 -21.21
C VAL A 164 -4.55 4.37 -19.95
N GLY A 165 -4.35 5.04 -18.83
CA GLY A 165 -4.00 4.40 -17.57
C GLY A 165 -3.79 5.39 -16.45
N PHE A 166 -3.70 4.89 -15.22
CA PHE A 166 -3.42 5.68 -14.03
C PHE A 166 -2.73 4.85 -12.96
N ILE A 167 -2.12 5.54 -12.00
CA ILE A 167 -1.64 4.99 -10.74
C ILE A 167 -1.98 5.96 -9.60
N LEU A 168 -2.48 5.42 -8.49
CA LEU A 168 -2.75 6.17 -7.27
C LEU A 168 -1.78 5.78 -6.16
N VAL A 169 -1.83 6.51 -5.07
CA VAL A 169 -1.35 6.11 -3.75
C VAL A 169 -2.56 6.22 -2.81
N HIS A 170 -2.80 5.21 -2.02
CA HIS A 170 -3.88 5.19 -1.03
C HIS A 170 -3.61 6.17 0.12
N THR A 171 -4.66 6.67 0.77
CA THR A 171 -4.56 7.60 1.90
C THR A 171 -3.69 7.06 3.04
N ASN A 172 -3.73 5.75 3.28
CA ASN A 172 -2.84 5.07 4.23
C ASN A 172 -1.38 4.94 3.74
N GLY A 173 -1.10 5.30 2.46
CA GLY A 173 0.22 5.28 1.84
C GLY A 173 0.61 3.99 1.16
N GLU A 174 -0.30 3.04 1.01
CA GLU A 174 -0.13 1.90 0.14
C GLU A 174 -0.01 2.35 -1.32
N LEU A 175 0.93 1.76 -2.06
CA LEU A 175 1.16 2.08 -3.45
C LEU A 175 0.16 1.35 -4.35
N GLY A 176 -0.61 2.08 -5.11
CA GLY A 176 -1.66 1.56 -5.98
C GLY A 176 -3.02 2.21 -5.68
N PRO A 177 -4.07 1.81 -6.39
CA PRO A 177 -4.08 0.87 -7.52
C PRO A 177 -3.43 1.43 -8.79
N ILE A 178 -3.04 0.51 -9.67
CA ILE A 178 -2.57 0.82 -11.03
C ILE A 178 -3.44 0.12 -12.05
N ALA A 179 -3.87 0.84 -13.08
CA ALA A 179 -4.61 0.26 -14.18
C ALA A 179 -4.17 0.86 -15.53
N VAL A 180 -4.20 0.02 -16.58
CA VAL A 180 -3.96 0.41 -17.97
C VAL A 180 -5.03 -0.22 -18.83
N ASP A 181 -5.61 0.58 -19.74
CA ASP A 181 -6.61 0.14 -20.71
C ASP A 181 -6.17 -1.15 -21.38
N GLU A 182 -7.09 -2.10 -21.53
CA GLU A 182 -6.78 -3.43 -22.03
C GLU A 182 -6.09 -3.42 -23.39
N ARG A 183 -6.58 -2.60 -24.31
CA ARG A 183 -5.99 -2.39 -25.66
C ARG A 183 -4.58 -1.82 -25.66
N MET A 184 -4.14 -1.23 -24.54
CA MET A 184 -2.84 -0.56 -24.38
C MET A 184 -1.86 -1.34 -23.53
N ARG A 185 -2.27 -2.53 -23.03
CA ARG A 185 -1.39 -3.40 -22.23
C ARG A 185 -0.22 -3.95 -23.05
N GLY A 186 0.83 -4.38 -22.37
CA GLY A 186 2.04 -4.93 -23.00
C GLY A 186 2.96 -3.88 -23.62
N ARG A 187 2.65 -2.58 -23.49
CA ARG A 187 3.43 -1.47 -24.05
C ARG A 187 4.34 -0.76 -23.03
N GLY A 188 4.53 -1.31 -21.84
CA GLY A 188 5.37 -0.70 -20.79
C GLY A 188 4.74 0.47 -20.02
N ILE A 189 3.47 0.84 -20.30
CA ILE A 189 2.80 2.01 -19.69
C ILE A 189 2.74 1.91 -18.16
N ALA A 190 2.38 0.75 -17.62
CA ALA A 190 2.32 0.53 -16.17
C ALA A 190 3.70 0.70 -15.51
N ARG A 191 4.78 0.23 -16.16
CA ARG A 191 6.15 0.41 -15.69
C ARG A 191 6.54 1.89 -15.68
N THR A 192 6.18 2.62 -16.74
CA THR A 192 6.39 4.08 -16.80
C THR A 192 5.64 4.81 -15.68
N LEU A 193 4.37 4.46 -15.42
CA LEU A 193 3.60 5.01 -14.30
C LEU A 193 4.28 4.74 -12.96
N ASN A 194 4.76 3.49 -12.73
CA ASN A 194 5.51 3.14 -11.52
C ASN A 194 6.77 4.01 -11.34
N GLN A 195 7.56 4.23 -12.40
CA GLN A 195 8.77 5.06 -12.33
C GLN A 195 8.44 6.48 -11.84
N TYR A 196 7.41 7.11 -12.40
CA TYR A 196 7.00 8.46 -11.99
C TYR A 196 6.46 8.51 -10.57
N MET A 197 5.63 7.54 -10.20
CA MET A 197 5.06 7.46 -8.85
C MET A 197 6.16 7.24 -7.82
N PHE A 198 7.08 6.28 -8.01
CA PHE A 198 8.17 6.01 -7.07
C PHE A 198 9.09 7.21 -6.91
N ARG A 199 9.45 7.92 -8.00
CA ARG A 199 10.25 9.14 -7.93
C ARG A 199 9.68 10.17 -6.96
N GLU A 200 8.36 10.36 -6.96
CA GLU A 200 7.72 11.30 -6.05
C GLU A 200 7.50 10.69 -4.65
N TYR A 201 7.17 9.40 -4.59
CA TYR A 201 6.94 8.73 -3.31
C TYR A 201 8.19 8.65 -2.42
N THR A 202 9.38 8.46 -3.00
CA THR A 202 10.65 8.43 -2.25
C THR A 202 10.95 9.72 -1.49
N ARG A 203 10.22 10.80 -1.76
CA ARG A 203 10.30 12.07 -1.03
C ARG A 203 9.37 12.10 0.20
N LEU A 204 8.43 11.16 0.29
CA LEU A 204 7.42 11.12 1.35
C LEU A 204 7.75 10.10 2.44
N ALA A 205 8.33 8.97 2.07
CA ALA A 205 8.64 7.89 2.99
C ALA A 205 9.96 7.20 2.60
N SER A 206 10.65 6.62 3.60
CA SER A 206 11.92 5.90 3.39
C SER A 206 11.74 4.53 2.75
N ILE A 207 10.53 4.00 2.82
CA ILE A 207 10.13 2.70 2.26
C ILE A 207 8.66 2.78 1.80
N GLY A 208 8.36 2.18 0.65
CA GLY A 208 6.99 2.01 0.16
C GLY A 208 6.56 0.56 0.18
N CYS A 209 5.27 0.29 0.27
CA CYS A 209 4.70 -1.05 0.18
C CYS A 209 3.44 -1.08 -0.68
N LEU A 210 3.12 -2.26 -1.15
CA LEU A 210 1.87 -2.57 -1.85
C LEU A 210 1.47 -4.03 -1.61
N PHE A 211 0.20 -4.32 -1.80
CA PHE A 211 -0.36 -5.65 -1.61
C PHE A 211 -0.93 -6.17 -2.91
N VAL A 212 -0.62 -7.42 -3.22
CA VAL A 212 -1.09 -8.10 -4.43
C VAL A 212 -1.82 -9.36 -4.01
N LEU A 213 -3.07 -9.52 -4.47
CA LEU A 213 -3.81 -10.79 -4.29
C LEU A 213 -2.96 -11.95 -4.79
N ILE A 214 -2.95 -13.05 -4.05
CA ILE A 214 -2.07 -14.21 -4.29
C ILE A 214 -2.20 -14.75 -5.72
N ASP A 215 -3.39 -14.70 -6.31
CA ASP A 215 -3.70 -15.19 -7.64
C ASP A 215 -3.53 -14.15 -8.77
N ASN A 216 -3.16 -12.89 -8.43
CA ASN A 216 -3.00 -11.83 -9.43
C ASN A 216 -1.60 -11.85 -10.09
N GLU A 217 -1.38 -12.86 -10.93
CA GLU A 217 -0.10 -13.04 -11.64
C GLU A 217 0.34 -11.82 -12.48
N LYS A 218 -0.61 -11.01 -12.99
CA LYS A 218 -0.27 -9.82 -13.79
C LYS A 218 0.42 -8.78 -12.94
N SER A 219 -0.10 -8.52 -11.74
CA SER A 219 0.51 -7.59 -10.79
C SER A 219 1.83 -8.13 -10.24
N HIS A 220 1.95 -9.43 -9.97
CA HIS A 220 3.21 -10.05 -9.56
C HIS A 220 4.31 -9.85 -10.61
N ARG A 221 3.99 -10.08 -11.91
CA ARG A 221 4.95 -9.82 -13.01
C ARG A 221 5.32 -8.34 -13.11
N LEU A 222 4.36 -7.42 -12.91
CA LEU A 222 4.64 -5.98 -12.94
C LEU A 222 5.57 -5.57 -11.79
N CYS A 223 5.33 -6.06 -10.56
CA CYS A 223 6.19 -5.79 -9.41
C CYS A 223 7.63 -6.23 -9.70
N SER A 224 7.82 -7.47 -10.16
CA SER A 224 9.14 -8.00 -10.51
C SER A 224 9.82 -7.18 -11.63
N ALA A 225 9.07 -6.80 -12.67
CA ALA A 225 9.60 -6.00 -13.78
C ALA A 225 9.93 -4.55 -13.38
N SER A 226 9.33 -4.03 -12.30
CA SER A 226 9.58 -2.70 -11.75
C SER A 226 10.62 -2.69 -10.62
N GLY A 227 11.28 -3.82 -10.34
CA GLY A 227 12.29 -3.92 -9.28
C GLY A 227 11.72 -3.88 -7.85
N ILE A 228 10.41 -4.05 -7.69
CA ILE A 228 9.74 -4.08 -6.39
C ILE A 228 9.94 -5.48 -5.79
N LYS A 229 10.42 -5.55 -4.55
CA LYS A 229 10.83 -6.79 -3.90
C LYS A 229 9.66 -7.47 -3.17
N PRO A 230 9.48 -8.80 -3.31
CA PRO A 230 8.51 -9.52 -2.50
C PRO A 230 9.01 -9.61 -1.06
N MET A 231 8.09 -9.48 -0.09
CA MET A 231 8.37 -9.66 1.34
C MET A 231 7.85 -11.04 1.82
N GLY A 232 6.57 -11.32 1.62
CA GLY A 232 5.91 -12.52 2.12
C GLY A 232 4.40 -12.37 2.19
N GLU A 233 3.74 -13.41 2.64
CA GLU A 233 2.29 -13.43 2.77
C GLU A 233 1.83 -12.69 4.03
N ILE A 234 0.87 -11.81 3.85
CA ILE A 234 0.23 -11.00 4.89
C ILE A 234 -1.28 -11.22 4.83
N MET A 235 -2.00 -10.65 5.76
CA MET A 235 -3.46 -10.65 5.70
C MET A 235 -4.08 -9.31 6.06
N TRP A 236 -5.18 -9.04 5.38
CA TRP A 236 -6.21 -8.11 5.82
C TRP A 236 -7.37 -8.90 6.43
N VAL A 237 -7.89 -8.41 7.54
CA VAL A 237 -8.98 -9.03 8.29
C VAL A 237 -10.13 -8.04 8.42
N ASN A 238 -11.33 -8.44 7.99
CA ASN A 238 -12.57 -7.69 8.19
C ASN A 238 -13.40 -8.38 9.27
N ILE A 239 -13.86 -7.62 10.29
CA ILE A 239 -14.59 -8.09 11.46
C ILE A 239 -16.02 -7.54 11.51
#